data_babf24c85be3a55fb7c26052957d26fc
#
_entry.id   babf24c85be3a55fb7c26052957d26fc
#
_cell.length_a   1.000
_cell.length_b   1.000
_cell.length_c   1.000
_cell.angle_alpha   90.00
_cell.angle_beta   90.00
_cell.angle_gamma   90.00
#
_symmetry.space_group_name_H-M   'P 1'
#
loop_
_entity.id
_entity.type
_entity.pdbx_description
1 polymer ?
#
loop_
_entity_poly.entity_id
_entity_poly.type
_entity_poly.pdbx_seq_one_letter_code
_entity_poly.pdbx_strand_id
1 'polypeptide(L)'
;MEKRLYIKEPGSAITHFIGMIMAIIAAIPLLYRAAREPSKLYIVSLTIYAASLILLYAASTTYHTFDISEKVNTVLKKIDHMMISVLIAGSYTPVCLLVIGGRKGITLLCIVWAFAIVGILIKAF
;
A
#
# COMPACT_ATOMS: atom_id res chain seq x y z
N MET A 1 35.92 6.07 4.37
CA MET A 1 34.91 6.87 3.70
C MET A 1 33.81 7.24 4.68
N GLU A 2 33.70 8.52 4.93
CA GLU A 2 32.63 9.00 5.79
C GLU A 2 31.28 8.79 5.10
N LYS A 3 30.41 7.99 5.73
CA LYS A 3 29.02 7.91 5.30
C LYS A 3 28.30 9.17 5.76
N ARG A 4 28.12 10.08 4.83
CA ARG A 4 27.28 11.25 5.11
C ARG A 4 25.84 10.80 5.24
N LEU A 5 25.20 11.22 6.33
CA LEU A 5 23.75 11.06 6.47
C LEU A 5 23.09 11.98 5.45
N TYR A 6 22.62 11.41 4.36
CA TYR A 6 21.89 12.14 3.33
C TYR A 6 20.70 11.34 2.87
N ILE A 7 19.70 12.03 2.38
CA ILE A 7 18.53 11.41 1.78
C ILE A 7 18.89 11.05 0.35
N LYS A 8 18.77 9.77 0.00
CA LYS A 8 19.16 9.23 -1.32
C LYS A 8 18.48 9.95 -2.48
N GLU A 9 17.15 10.12 -2.38
CA GLU A 9 16.34 10.81 -3.39
C GLU A 9 15.36 11.76 -2.68
N PRO A 10 15.83 12.99 -2.36
CA PRO A 10 15.06 13.91 -1.51
C PRO A 10 13.66 14.24 -2.03
N GLY A 11 13.53 14.46 -3.34
CA GLY A 11 12.24 14.79 -3.94
C GLY A 11 11.19 13.68 -3.73
N SER A 12 11.56 12.45 -4.10
CA SER A 12 10.67 11.30 -3.92
C SER A 12 10.44 10.97 -2.45
N ALA A 13 11.49 11.05 -1.62
CA ALA A 13 11.37 10.77 -0.20
C ALA A 13 10.40 11.75 0.48
N ILE A 14 10.52 13.03 0.20
CA ILE A 14 9.68 14.06 0.82
C ILE A 14 8.23 13.95 0.35
N THR A 15 8.01 13.83 -0.96
CA THR A 15 6.65 13.75 -1.51
C THR A 15 5.92 12.51 -1.02
N HIS A 16 6.60 11.37 -0.97
CA HIS A 16 5.99 10.11 -0.50
C HIS A 16 5.79 10.11 1.02
N PHE A 17 6.68 10.75 1.77
CA PHE A 17 6.49 10.94 3.20
C PHE A 17 5.26 11.80 3.49
N ILE A 18 5.11 12.90 2.76
CA ILE A 18 3.91 13.76 2.87
C ILE A 18 2.66 12.96 2.50
N GLY A 19 2.71 12.17 1.43
CA GLY A 19 1.62 11.29 1.03
C GLY A 19 1.25 10.31 2.13
N MET A 20 2.24 9.73 2.80
CA MET A 20 2.02 8.82 3.92
C MET A 20 1.28 9.50 5.08
N ILE A 21 1.74 10.69 5.48
CA ILE A 21 1.10 11.46 6.55
C ILE A 21 -0.33 11.83 6.19
N MET A 22 -0.56 12.28 4.96
CA MET A 22 -1.91 12.60 4.47
C MET A 22 -2.81 11.36 4.45
N ALA A 23 -2.28 10.21 4.06
CA ALA A 23 -3.03 8.95 4.05
C ALA A 23 -3.42 8.53 5.47
N ILE A 24 -2.52 8.67 6.44
CA ILE A 24 -2.81 8.37 7.85
C ILE A 24 -3.91 9.29 8.37
N ILE A 25 -3.78 10.60 8.12
CA ILE A 25 -4.77 11.58 8.58
C ILE A 25 -6.14 11.31 7.94
N ALA A 26 -6.17 11.06 6.63
CA ALA A 26 -7.42 10.79 5.91
C ALA A 26 -8.05 9.46 6.31
N ALA A 27 -7.25 8.47 6.71
CA ALA A 27 -7.75 7.18 7.17
C ALA A 27 -8.59 7.30 8.44
N ILE A 28 -8.29 8.25 9.31
CA ILE A 28 -9.00 8.43 10.58
C ILE A 28 -10.51 8.68 10.37
N PRO A 29 -10.94 9.73 9.65
CA PRO A 29 -12.37 9.94 9.41
C PRO A 29 -12.98 8.86 8.52
N LEU A 30 -12.21 8.34 7.55
CA LEU A 30 -12.70 7.28 6.68
C LEU A 30 -13.08 6.04 7.47
N LEU A 31 -12.19 5.57 8.34
CA LEU A 31 -12.42 4.35 9.13
C LEU A 31 -13.43 4.60 10.25
N TYR A 32 -13.47 5.81 10.79
CA TYR A 32 -14.49 6.20 11.76
C TYR A 32 -15.90 6.06 11.16
N ARG A 33 -16.10 6.58 9.95
CA ARG A 33 -17.39 6.45 9.25
C ARG A 33 -17.68 5.01 8.87
N ALA A 34 -16.67 4.27 8.40
CA ALA A 34 -16.83 2.87 8.03
C ALA A 34 -17.24 2.02 9.22
N ALA A 35 -16.70 2.29 10.40
CA ALA A 35 -17.04 1.55 11.63
C ALA A 35 -18.49 1.77 12.08
N ARG A 36 -19.12 2.86 11.64
CA ARG A 36 -20.51 3.19 11.98
C ARG A 36 -21.51 2.58 11.03
N GLU A 37 -21.08 2.00 9.92
CA GLU A 37 -21.97 1.33 9.00
C GLU A 37 -22.44 -0.01 9.58
N PRO A 38 -23.71 -0.43 9.30
CA PRO A 38 -24.23 -1.70 9.83
C PRO A 38 -23.44 -2.92 9.36
N SER A 39 -22.95 -2.91 8.12
CA SER A 39 -22.18 -4.03 7.57
C SER A 39 -20.70 -3.89 7.92
N LYS A 40 -20.12 -4.95 8.43
CA LYS A 40 -18.68 -5.01 8.73
C LYS A 40 -17.81 -4.99 7.47
N LEU A 41 -18.42 -5.20 6.29
CA LEU A 41 -17.68 -5.13 5.02
C LEU A 41 -17.07 -3.74 4.80
N TYR A 42 -17.73 -2.68 5.29
CA TYR A 42 -17.20 -1.32 5.17
C TYR A 42 -15.87 -1.18 5.92
N ILE A 43 -15.85 -1.53 7.21
CA ILE A 43 -14.63 -1.36 8.00
C ILE A 43 -13.51 -2.29 7.52
N VAL A 44 -13.82 -3.52 7.17
CA VAL A 44 -12.82 -4.49 6.70
C VAL A 44 -12.21 -4.05 5.37
N SER A 45 -13.04 -3.75 4.37
CA SER A 45 -12.56 -3.40 3.03
C SER A 45 -11.83 -2.07 3.00
N LEU A 46 -12.32 -1.07 3.72
CA LEU A 46 -11.68 0.24 3.75
C LEU A 46 -10.42 0.24 4.61
N THR A 47 -10.33 -0.63 5.63
CA THR A 47 -9.09 -0.84 6.38
C THR A 47 -8.01 -1.46 5.48
N ILE A 48 -8.37 -2.45 4.67
CA ILE A 48 -7.44 -3.07 3.72
C ILE A 48 -6.93 -2.02 2.73
N TYR A 49 -7.81 -1.18 2.20
CA TYR A 49 -7.43 -0.10 1.30
C TYR A 49 -6.49 0.90 1.97
N ALA A 50 -6.88 1.43 3.13
CA ALA A 50 -6.09 2.42 3.86
C ALA A 50 -4.72 1.87 4.26
N ALA A 51 -4.66 0.64 4.76
CA ALA A 51 -3.41 -0.02 5.12
C ALA A 51 -2.50 -0.20 3.90
N SER A 52 -3.06 -0.62 2.76
CA SER A 52 -2.30 -0.78 1.51
C SER A 52 -1.67 0.53 1.07
N LEU A 53 -2.42 1.62 1.14
CA LEU A 53 -1.96 2.96 0.74
C LEU A 53 -0.83 3.45 1.66
N ILE A 54 -1.01 3.31 2.97
CA ILE A 54 -0.01 3.73 3.96
C ILE A 54 1.27 2.90 3.80
N LEU A 55 1.13 1.59 3.62
CA LEU A 55 2.27 0.69 3.45
C LEU A 55 3.06 1.00 2.18
N LEU A 56 2.38 1.33 1.08
CA LEU A 56 3.08 1.72 -0.15
C LEU A 56 3.90 2.99 0.09
N TYR A 57 3.31 4.02 0.66
CA TYR A 57 4.03 5.26 0.93
C TYR A 57 5.16 5.06 1.93
N ALA A 58 4.96 4.22 2.95
CA ALA A 58 6.01 3.92 3.93
C ALA A 58 7.18 3.17 3.28
N ALA A 59 6.91 2.16 2.48
CA ALA A 59 7.93 1.40 1.76
C ALA A 59 8.68 2.28 0.77
N SER A 60 7.96 3.10 0.02
CA SER A 60 8.55 4.01 -0.96
C SER A 60 9.40 5.08 -0.29
N THR A 61 8.91 5.68 0.79
CA THR A 61 9.66 6.68 1.57
C THR A 61 10.95 6.07 2.10
N THR A 62 10.89 4.87 2.65
CA THR A 62 12.04 4.17 3.18
C THR A 62 13.09 3.90 2.09
N TYR A 63 12.65 3.39 0.94
CA TYR A 63 13.53 3.10 -0.17
C TYR A 63 14.23 4.37 -0.70
N HIS A 64 13.50 5.47 -0.86
CA HIS A 64 14.04 6.72 -1.39
C HIS A 64 14.83 7.54 -0.36
N THR A 65 14.67 7.24 0.93
CA THR A 65 15.37 7.96 2.00
C THR A 65 16.73 7.35 2.32
N PHE A 66 16.79 6.04 2.48
CA PHE A 66 17.95 5.35 3.02
C PHE A 66 18.85 4.79 1.92
N ASP A 67 20.14 5.01 2.09
CA ASP A 67 21.21 4.41 1.29
C ASP A 67 22.16 3.72 2.26
N ILE A 68 21.88 2.47 2.56
CA ILE A 68 22.59 1.70 3.60
C ILE A 68 23.65 0.81 2.98
N SER A 69 23.26 -0.09 2.10
CA SER A 69 24.13 -0.99 1.37
C SER A 69 23.43 -1.44 0.10
N GLU A 70 24.18 -1.95 -0.86
CA GLU A 70 23.62 -2.45 -2.11
C GLU A 70 22.57 -3.54 -1.86
N LYS A 71 22.85 -4.46 -0.93
CA LYS A 71 21.95 -5.54 -0.57
C LYS A 71 20.65 -5.02 0.06
N VAL A 72 20.75 -4.11 1.03
CA VAL A 72 19.58 -3.52 1.70
C VAL A 72 18.78 -2.67 0.72
N ASN A 73 19.44 -1.87 -0.10
CA ASN A 73 18.77 -1.03 -1.10
C ASN A 73 17.97 -1.87 -2.10
N THR A 74 18.51 -3.03 -2.50
CA THR A 74 17.81 -3.96 -3.40
C THR A 74 16.56 -4.54 -2.74
N VAL A 75 16.64 -4.91 -1.47
CA VAL A 75 15.49 -5.42 -0.72
C VAL A 75 14.41 -4.33 -0.58
N LEU A 76 14.81 -3.11 -0.23
CA LEU A 76 13.88 -1.99 -0.10
C LEU A 76 13.17 -1.68 -1.42
N LYS A 77 13.92 -1.73 -2.54
CA LYS A 77 13.36 -1.54 -3.88
C LYS A 77 12.32 -2.60 -4.21
N LYS A 78 12.61 -3.86 -3.90
CA LYS A 78 11.66 -4.97 -4.12
C LYS A 78 10.38 -4.77 -3.33
N ILE A 79 10.50 -4.41 -2.05
CA ILE A 79 9.34 -4.16 -1.18
C ILE A 79 8.51 -2.99 -1.73
N ASP A 80 9.14 -1.90 -2.11
CA ASP A 80 8.45 -0.75 -2.71
C ASP A 80 7.63 -1.18 -3.93
N HIS A 81 8.23 -1.96 -4.84
CA HIS A 81 7.54 -2.43 -6.04
C HIS A 81 6.45 -3.46 -5.73
N MET A 82 6.65 -4.32 -4.73
CA MET A 82 5.64 -5.28 -4.28
C MET A 82 4.41 -4.58 -3.72
N MET A 83 4.59 -3.47 -3.02
CA MET A 83 3.48 -2.71 -2.45
C MET A 83 2.58 -2.08 -3.50
N ILE A 84 3.06 -1.87 -4.72
CA ILE A 84 2.21 -1.41 -5.83
C ILE A 84 1.12 -2.44 -6.12
N SER A 85 1.48 -3.72 -6.21
CA SER A 85 0.50 -4.80 -6.40
C SER A 85 -0.48 -4.88 -5.24
N VAL A 86 0.01 -4.71 -4.01
CA VAL A 86 -0.83 -4.72 -2.81
C VAL A 86 -1.82 -3.55 -2.83
N LEU A 87 -1.38 -2.35 -3.22
CA LEU A 87 -2.27 -1.19 -3.30
C LEU A 87 -3.34 -1.38 -4.38
N ILE A 88 -2.97 -1.90 -5.55
CA ILE A 88 -3.94 -2.17 -6.62
C ILE A 88 -5.04 -3.10 -6.09
N ALA A 89 -4.67 -4.23 -5.53
CA ALA A 89 -5.64 -5.18 -4.98
C ALA A 89 -6.40 -4.59 -3.78
N GLY A 90 -5.73 -3.83 -2.94
CA GLY A 90 -6.35 -3.17 -1.79
C GLY A 90 -7.38 -2.13 -2.20
N SER A 91 -7.13 -1.38 -3.28
CA SER A 91 -8.08 -0.39 -3.79
C SER A 91 -9.29 -1.04 -4.46
N TYR A 92 -9.12 -2.20 -5.10
CA TYR A 92 -10.23 -2.96 -5.65
C TYR A 92 -11.09 -3.61 -4.56
N THR A 93 -10.55 -3.84 -3.38
CA THR A 93 -11.26 -4.55 -2.31
C THR A 93 -12.57 -3.86 -1.93
N PRO A 94 -12.61 -2.56 -1.58
CA PRO A 94 -13.89 -1.91 -1.31
C PRO A 94 -14.80 -1.83 -2.53
N VAL A 95 -14.25 -1.64 -3.72
CA VAL A 95 -15.05 -1.59 -4.95
C VAL A 95 -15.76 -2.91 -5.18
N CYS A 96 -15.06 -4.02 -5.05
CA CYS A 96 -15.62 -5.36 -5.23
C CYS A 96 -16.65 -5.71 -4.16
N LEU A 97 -16.36 -5.37 -2.90
CA LEU A 97 -17.23 -5.76 -1.78
C LEU A 97 -18.38 -4.81 -1.55
N LEU A 98 -18.19 -3.50 -1.77
CA LEU A 98 -19.21 -2.49 -1.43
C LEU A 98 -20.00 -2.00 -2.64
N VAL A 99 -19.39 -1.93 -3.82
CA VAL A 99 -20.04 -1.37 -5.01
C VAL A 99 -20.62 -2.50 -5.89
N ILE A 100 -19.76 -3.44 -6.30
CA ILE A 100 -20.20 -4.56 -7.15
C ILE A 100 -21.03 -5.54 -6.33
N GLY A 101 -20.50 -5.99 -5.20
CA GLY A 101 -21.17 -6.88 -4.28
C GLY A 101 -21.45 -8.27 -4.82
N GLY A 102 -21.99 -9.12 -3.96
CA GLY A 102 -22.46 -10.45 -4.32
C GLY A 102 -21.36 -11.36 -4.87
N ARG A 103 -21.80 -12.37 -5.61
CA ARG A 103 -20.90 -13.37 -6.18
C ARG A 103 -19.93 -12.77 -7.21
N LYS A 104 -20.39 -11.82 -8.02
CA LYS A 104 -19.54 -11.14 -9.01
C LYS A 104 -18.42 -10.36 -8.35
N GLY A 105 -18.73 -9.63 -7.27
CA GLY A 105 -17.72 -8.86 -6.52
C GLY A 105 -16.67 -9.76 -5.91
N ILE A 106 -17.08 -10.86 -5.27
CA ILE A 106 -16.17 -11.82 -4.65
C ILE A 106 -15.28 -12.49 -5.72
N THR A 107 -15.87 -12.89 -6.85
CA THR A 107 -15.12 -13.51 -7.94
C THR A 107 -14.04 -12.56 -8.48
N LEU A 108 -14.41 -11.32 -8.75
CA LEU A 108 -13.45 -10.32 -9.23
C LEU A 108 -12.37 -10.04 -8.20
N LEU A 109 -12.74 -9.96 -6.93
CA LEU A 109 -11.79 -9.75 -5.84
C LEU A 109 -10.75 -10.88 -5.76
N CYS A 110 -11.20 -12.13 -5.88
CA CYS A 110 -10.30 -13.28 -5.89
C CYS A 110 -9.32 -13.23 -7.07
N ILE A 111 -9.81 -12.85 -8.26
CA ILE A 111 -8.97 -12.70 -9.45
C ILE A 111 -7.94 -11.60 -9.26
N VAL A 112 -8.35 -10.44 -8.76
CA VAL A 112 -7.44 -9.30 -8.53
C VAL A 112 -6.36 -9.65 -7.52
N TRP A 113 -6.71 -10.27 -6.40
CA TRP A 113 -5.74 -10.69 -5.39
C TRP A 113 -4.82 -11.80 -5.90
N ALA A 114 -5.33 -12.72 -6.74
CA ALA A 114 -4.49 -13.73 -7.36
C ALA A 114 -3.42 -13.10 -8.25
N PHE A 115 -3.79 -12.11 -9.08
CA PHE A 115 -2.82 -11.37 -9.88
C PHE A 115 -1.84 -10.57 -9.02
N ALA A 116 -2.30 -10.00 -7.91
CA ALA A 116 -1.43 -9.27 -6.99
C ALA A 116 -0.38 -10.19 -6.37
N ILE A 117 -0.79 -11.38 -5.93
CA ILE A 117 0.12 -12.38 -5.36
C ILE A 117 1.18 -12.80 -6.40
N VAL A 118 0.76 -13.05 -7.65
CA VAL A 118 1.69 -13.36 -8.73
C VAL A 118 2.67 -12.21 -8.93
N GLY A 119 2.20 -10.97 -8.97
CA GLY A 119 3.05 -9.78 -9.08
C GLY A 119 4.05 -9.65 -7.94
N ILE A 120 3.62 -9.94 -6.72
CA ILE A 120 4.50 -9.94 -5.54
C ILE A 120 5.60 -11.00 -5.69
N LEU A 121 5.22 -12.21 -6.09
CA LEU A 121 6.18 -13.30 -6.27
C LEU A 121 7.21 -12.99 -7.36
N ILE A 122 6.78 -12.42 -8.48
CA ILE A 122 7.67 -12.00 -9.55
C ILE A 122 8.69 -10.97 -9.06
N LYS A 123 8.26 -9.99 -8.27
CA LYS A 123 9.16 -8.95 -7.75
C LYS A 123 10.05 -9.47 -6.62
N ALA A 124 9.60 -10.43 -5.84
CA ALA A 124 10.39 -11.02 -4.76
C ALA A 124 11.55 -11.88 -5.28
N PHE A 125 11.37 -12.53 -6.41
CA PHE A 125 12.35 -13.39 -7.05
C PHE A 125 12.78 -12.84 -8.41
#